data_dd6cdce59688fa14e8441f624a9bab25
#
_entry.id   dd6cdce59688fa14e8441f624a9bab25
#
_cell.length_a   1.000
_cell.length_b   1.000
_cell.length_c   1.000
_cell.angle_alpha   90.00
_cell.angle_beta   90.00
_cell.angle_gamma   90.00
#
_symmetry.space_group_name_H-M   'P 1'
#
loop_
_entity.id
_entity.type
_entity.pdbx_description
1 polymer ?
#
loop_
_entity_poly.entity_id
_entity_poly.type
_entity_poly.pdbx_seq_one_letter_code
_entity_poly.pdbx_strand_id
1 'polypeptide(L)'
;MAFLPNGDMLVTELTGDLRIIRNNKLVAMPVSGVPDSIYGGQGGLMDVVLHPDFASNQIIYLSLSVGVHEAKTLRVVRARFTGDALEDVQTVFEAAPQRDTYVHYGARLAFLADKTLLITNGDGFDYREESQNLGTHYGTIVRVSEDGKVPSDNPFLNDASV
;
A
#
# COMPACT_ATOMS: atom_id res chain seq x y z
N MET A 1 5.82 -8.01 -4.44
CA MET A 1 6.73 -7.99 -5.61
C MET A 1 5.95 -7.74 -6.89
N ALA A 2 6.54 -7.05 -7.88
CA ALA A 2 5.93 -6.77 -9.17
C ALA A 2 6.95 -6.93 -10.31
N PHE A 3 6.52 -7.47 -11.45
CA PHE A 3 7.37 -7.59 -12.64
C PHE A 3 7.20 -6.36 -13.52
N LEU A 4 8.31 -5.74 -13.88
CA LEU A 4 8.36 -4.63 -14.83
C LEU A 4 8.24 -5.13 -16.28
N PRO A 5 7.75 -4.30 -17.23
CA PRO A 5 7.62 -4.70 -18.64
C PRO A 5 8.96 -5.12 -19.29
N ASN A 6 10.09 -4.66 -18.77
CA ASN A 6 11.43 -5.02 -19.27
C ASN A 6 11.96 -6.35 -18.69
N GLY A 7 11.19 -7.03 -17.83
CA GLY A 7 11.55 -8.28 -17.18
C GLY A 7 12.29 -8.13 -15.85
N ASP A 8 12.63 -6.92 -15.41
CA ASP A 8 13.11 -6.67 -14.05
C ASP A 8 11.98 -6.92 -13.03
N MET A 9 12.34 -7.12 -11.77
CA MET A 9 11.38 -7.33 -10.70
C MET A 9 11.63 -6.33 -9.58
N LEU A 10 10.56 -5.67 -9.11
CA LEU A 10 10.54 -4.90 -7.87
C LEU A 10 10.18 -5.82 -6.70
N VAL A 11 10.94 -5.75 -5.62
CA VAL A 11 10.74 -6.53 -4.39
C VAL A 11 10.80 -5.61 -3.19
N THR A 12 9.79 -5.67 -2.35
CA THR A 12 9.76 -4.97 -1.06
C THR A 12 10.48 -5.77 0.01
N GLU A 13 11.34 -5.15 0.78
CA GLU A 13 11.88 -5.68 2.02
C GLU A 13 11.12 -5.03 3.19
N LEU A 14 10.64 -5.83 4.13
CA LEU A 14 9.86 -5.31 5.27
C LEU A 14 10.58 -4.22 6.06
N THR A 15 11.90 -4.24 6.05
CA THR A 15 12.76 -3.24 6.69
C THR A 15 12.70 -1.85 6.07
N GLY A 16 12.07 -1.70 4.87
CA GLY A 16 11.82 -0.42 4.25
C GLY A 16 12.43 -0.24 2.84
N ASP A 17 13.27 -1.16 2.39
CA ASP A 17 13.91 -1.05 1.08
C ASP A 17 13.02 -1.59 -0.04
N LEU A 18 12.94 -0.87 -1.15
CA LEU A 18 12.46 -1.36 -2.43
C LEU A 18 13.64 -1.78 -3.28
N ARG A 19 13.71 -3.06 -3.64
CA ARG A 19 14.83 -3.65 -4.35
C ARG A 19 14.48 -3.98 -5.80
N ILE A 20 15.50 -3.97 -6.65
CA ILE A 20 15.41 -4.38 -8.05
C ILE A 20 16.19 -5.68 -8.25
N ILE A 21 15.54 -6.67 -8.88
CA ILE A 21 16.20 -7.86 -9.40
C ILE A 21 16.23 -7.71 -10.92
N ARG A 22 17.43 -7.66 -11.47
CA ARG A 22 17.72 -7.48 -12.90
C ARG A 22 18.60 -8.63 -13.39
N ASN A 23 18.20 -9.29 -14.48
CA ASN A 23 18.91 -10.46 -15.02
C ASN A 23 19.19 -11.53 -13.93
N ASN A 24 18.20 -11.81 -13.08
CA ASN A 24 18.29 -12.75 -11.93
C ASN A 24 19.35 -12.35 -10.87
N LYS A 25 19.75 -11.10 -10.81
CA LYS A 25 20.69 -10.59 -9.81
C LYS A 25 20.11 -9.38 -9.09
N LEU A 26 20.34 -9.33 -7.78
CA LEU A 26 20.00 -8.18 -6.97
C LEU A 26 20.86 -6.98 -7.39
N VAL A 27 20.20 -5.87 -7.71
CA VAL A 27 20.89 -4.58 -7.90
C VAL A 27 21.39 -4.10 -6.53
N ALA A 28 22.67 -3.69 -6.47
CA ALA A 28 23.35 -3.41 -5.20
C ALA A 28 22.67 -2.30 -4.39
N MET A 29 22.30 -1.20 -5.05
CA MET A 29 21.63 -0.08 -4.38
C MET A 29 20.12 -0.27 -4.40
N PRO A 30 19.42 -0.01 -3.28
CA PRO A 30 17.95 0.04 -3.26
C PRO A 30 17.43 1.23 -4.09
N VAL A 31 16.16 1.19 -4.44
CA VAL A 31 15.45 2.32 -5.06
C VAL A 31 15.42 3.48 -4.06
N SER A 32 15.87 4.64 -4.47
CA SER A 32 15.84 5.85 -3.64
C SER A 32 14.46 6.50 -3.60
N GLY A 33 14.20 7.36 -2.60
CA GLY A 33 12.93 8.09 -2.49
C GLY A 33 11.75 7.26 -1.96
N VAL A 34 11.98 6.03 -1.50
CA VAL A 34 10.96 5.24 -0.81
C VAL A 34 10.65 5.90 0.53
N PRO A 35 9.35 6.13 0.88
CA PRO A 35 9.01 6.71 2.17
C PRO A 35 9.39 5.82 3.35
N ASP A 36 9.73 6.45 4.47
CA ASP A 36 10.02 5.73 5.71
C ASP A 36 8.83 4.90 6.17
N SER A 37 9.11 3.69 6.61
CA SER A 37 8.13 2.77 7.19
C SER A 37 8.54 2.36 8.60
N ILE A 38 7.55 2.04 9.45
CA ILE A 38 7.82 1.47 10.77
C ILE A 38 7.89 -0.04 10.64
N TYR A 39 9.11 -0.59 10.73
CA TYR A 39 9.32 -2.03 10.78
C TYR A 39 9.03 -2.59 12.18
N GLY A 40 8.24 -3.66 12.24
CA GLY A 40 7.95 -4.42 13.45
C GLY A 40 6.87 -5.47 13.23
N GLY A 41 7.05 -6.65 13.77
CA GLY A 41 6.11 -7.75 13.60
C GLY A 41 5.85 -8.07 12.13
N GLN A 42 4.63 -7.78 11.66
CA GLN A 42 4.22 -7.94 10.25
C GLN A 42 4.20 -6.61 9.49
N GLY A 43 4.51 -5.49 10.15
CA GLY A 43 4.56 -4.16 9.54
C GLY A 43 5.93 -3.82 8.95
N GLY A 44 5.94 -2.85 8.05
CA GLY A 44 7.10 -2.38 7.31
C GLY A 44 6.69 -1.92 5.91
N LEU A 45 7.57 -2.04 4.93
CA LEU A 45 7.24 -1.89 3.51
C LEU A 45 6.71 -3.23 2.98
N MET A 46 5.40 -3.30 2.64
CA MET A 46 4.72 -4.58 2.48
C MET A 46 4.47 -4.97 1.03
N ASP A 47 3.66 -4.24 0.29
CA ASP A 47 3.32 -4.61 -1.09
C ASP A 47 3.75 -3.56 -2.11
N VAL A 48 3.94 -4.00 -3.35
CA VAL A 48 4.19 -3.16 -4.52
C VAL A 48 3.37 -3.65 -5.69
N VAL A 49 2.64 -2.74 -6.35
CA VAL A 49 1.92 -3.02 -7.60
C VAL A 49 2.18 -1.91 -8.62
N LEU A 50 2.17 -2.27 -9.89
CA LEU A 50 2.25 -1.32 -10.98
C LEU A 50 0.85 -0.80 -11.31
N HIS A 51 0.76 0.48 -11.69
CA HIS A 51 -0.44 1.01 -12.32
C HIS A 51 -0.77 0.23 -13.61
N PRO A 52 -2.04 0.00 -13.97
CA PRO A 52 -2.40 -0.70 -15.22
C PRO A 52 -1.76 -0.11 -16.48
N ASP A 53 -1.58 1.21 -16.51
CA ASP A 53 -0.92 1.91 -17.64
C ASP A 53 0.57 2.21 -17.34
N PHE A 54 1.25 1.40 -16.52
CA PHE A 54 2.63 1.63 -16.11
C PHE A 54 3.58 1.90 -17.28
N ALA A 55 3.38 1.22 -18.41
CA ALA A 55 4.21 1.42 -19.61
C ALA A 55 4.24 2.88 -20.10
N SER A 56 3.18 3.64 -19.85
CA SER A 56 3.06 5.04 -20.26
C SER A 56 3.31 6.05 -19.12
N ASN A 57 2.90 5.72 -17.89
CA ASN A 57 2.92 6.68 -16.78
C ASN A 57 4.01 6.41 -15.72
N GLN A 58 4.61 5.21 -15.73
CA GLN A 58 5.64 4.77 -14.79
C GLN A 58 5.20 4.83 -13.32
N ILE A 59 3.89 4.77 -13.03
CA ILE A 59 3.37 4.86 -11.66
C ILE A 59 3.37 3.49 -10.99
N ILE A 60 3.84 3.45 -9.75
CA ILE A 60 3.72 2.31 -8.85
C ILE A 60 2.98 2.72 -7.57
N TYR A 61 2.47 1.72 -6.87
CA TYR A 61 1.86 1.90 -5.55
C TYR A 61 2.58 1.02 -4.54
N LEU A 62 2.79 1.57 -3.36
CA LEU A 62 3.40 0.88 -2.22
C LEU A 62 2.46 0.93 -1.03
N SER A 63 2.36 -0.17 -0.31
CA SER A 63 1.72 -0.21 1.01
C SER A 63 2.78 -0.32 2.10
N LEU A 64 2.63 0.48 3.15
CA LEU A 64 3.60 0.54 4.23
C LEU A 64 2.93 0.88 5.57
N SER A 65 3.51 0.41 6.67
CA SER A 65 3.10 0.84 7.99
C SER A 65 3.82 2.12 8.39
N VAL A 66 3.06 3.09 8.93
CA VAL A 66 3.57 4.41 9.34
C VAL A 66 3.05 4.79 10.71
N GLY A 67 3.62 5.84 11.32
CA GLY A 67 3.21 6.38 12.60
C GLY A 67 4.30 6.28 13.66
N VAL A 68 3.93 6.05 14.91
CA VAL A 68 4.83 5.85 16.07
C VAL A 68 4.49 4.54 16.78
N HIS A 69 5.31 4.14 17.76
CA HIS A 69 5.16 2.83 18.44
C HIS A 69 3.75 2.61 18.99
N GLU A 70 3.12 3.64 19.54
CA GLU A 70 1.80 3.56 20.18
C GLU A 70 0.64 3.84 19.22
N ALA A 71 0.92 4.37 18.02
CA ALA A 71 -0.09 4.82 17.07
C ALA A 71 0.39 4.62 15.63
N LYS A 72 0.08 3.46 15.06
CA LYS A 72 0.48 3.01 13.73
C LYS A 72 -0.72 2.83 12.82
N THR A 73 -0.51 2.95 11.53
CA THR A 73 -1.53 2.64 10.55
C THR A 73 -0.93 2.11 9.24
N LEU A 74 -1.81 1.57 8.39
CA LEU A 74 -1.51 1.26 6.99
C LEU A 74 -1.64 2.54 6.17
N ARG A 75 -0.60 2.85 5.39
CA ARG A 75 -0.63 3.89 4.36
C ARG A 75 -0.36 3.27 3.00
N VAL A 76 -1.03 3.79 1.98
CA VAL A 76 -0.73 3.49 0.58
C VAL A 76 -0.28 4.78 -0.10
N VAL A 77 0.85 4.71 -0.78
CA VAL A 77 1.37 5.81 -1.59
C VAL A 77 1.43 5.42 -3.05
N ARG A 78 1.30 6.40 -3.93
CA ARG A 78 1.66 6.31 -5.35
C ARG A 78 2.92 7.13 -5.60
N ALA A 79 3.74 6.70 -6.56
CA ALA A 79 4.94 7.41 -6.94
C ALA A 79 5.29 7.11 -8.41
N ARG A 80 6.04 8.00 -9.05
CA ARG A 80 6.63 7.76 -10.36
C ARG A 80 7.98 7.05 -10.19
N PHE A 81 8.12 5.88 -10.80
CA PHE A 81 9.35 5.09 -10.79
C PHE A 81 10.23 5.46 -11.99
N THR A 82 11.44 5.95 -11.75
CA THR A 82 12.37 6.43 -12.79
C THR A 82 13.44 5.40 -13.18
N GLY A 83 13.37 4.18 -12.62
CA GLY A 83 14.33 3.10 -12.89
C GLY A 83 15.26 2.79 -11.71
N ASP A 84 15.53 3.77 -10.85
CA ASP A 84 16.34 3.64 -9.63
C ASP A 84 15.86 4.56 -8.48
N ALA A 85 14.83 5.39 -8.74
CA ALA A 85 14.26 6.31 -7.76
C ALA A 85 12.73 6.36 -7.83
N LEU A 86 12.11 6.81 -6.73
CA LEU A 86 10.72 7.23 -6.67
C LEU A 86 10.65 8.75 -6.59
N GLU A 87 9.81 9.33 -7.44
CA GLU A 87 9.53 10.76 -7.48
C GLU A 87 8.03 11.00 -7.35
N ASP A 88 7.64 12.23 -7.03
CA ASP A 88 6.24 12.64 -6.91
C ASP A 88 5.41 11.74 -5.97
N VAL A 89 6.00 11.36 -4.83
CA VAL A 89 5.36 10.49 -3.85
C VAL A 89 4.14 11.17 -3.22
N GLN A 90 2.98 10.53 -3.32
CA GLN A 90 1.71 11.03 -2.82
C GLN A 90 0.97 9.94 -2.03
N THR A 91 0.41 10.30 -0.88
CA THR A 91 -0.49 9.41 -0.14
C THR A 91 -1.84 9.34 -0.86
N VAL A 92 -2.32 8.12 -1.14
CA VAL A 92 -3.64 7.88 -1.73
C VAL A 92 -4.62 7.25 -0.75
N PHE A 93 -4.12 6.65 0.33
CA PHE A 93 -4.96 6.09 1.38
C PHE A 93 -4.19 6.03 2.71
N GLU A 94 -4.90 6.26 3.79
CA GLU A 94 -4.41 5.99 5.15
C GLU A 94 -5.56 5.42 5.98
N ALA A 95 -5.33 4.25 6.60
CA ALA A 95 -6.37 3.58 7.38
C ALA A 95 -6.58 4.28 8.72
N ALA A 96 -7.85 4.32 9.16
CA ALA A 96 -8.27 4.89 10.44
C ALA A 96 -9.21 3.91 11.17
N PRO A 97 -9.22 3.94 12.52
CA PRO A 97 -8.28 4.63 13.38
C PRO A 97 -6.87 4.00 13.38
N GLN A 98 -5.89 4.69 13.97
CA GLN A 98 -4.57 4.13 14.24
C GLN A 98 -4.65 3.05 15.32
N ARG A 99 -3.64 2.16 15.36
CA ARG A 99 -3.54 1.04 16.31
C ARG A 99 -2.15 0.97 16.95
N ASP A 100 -2.06 0.30 18.09
CA ASP A 100 -0.81 0.07 18.81
C ASP A 100 -0.16 -1.29 18.50
N THR A 101 -0.82 -2.15 17.71
CA THR A 101 -0.33 -3.49 17.35
C THR A 101 0.54 -3.47 16.08
N TYR A 102 1.42 -4.47 15.96
CA TYR A 102 2.33 -4.66 14.82
C TYR A 102 1.92 -5.83 13.90
N VAL A 103 0.69 -6.30 14.00
CA VAL A 103 0.22 -7.50 13.30
C VAL A 103 -1.06 -7.24 12.51
N HIS A 104 -1.43 -8.18 11.66
CA HIS A 104 -2.66 -8.18 10.85
C HIS A 104 -2.86 -6.88 10.06
N TYR A 105 -1.82 -6.44 9.32
CA TYR A 105 -1.95 -5.27 8.43
C TYR A 105 -2.79 -5.56 7.18
N GLY A 106 -2.78 -6.80 6.66
CA GLY A 106 -3.32 -7.11 5.34
C GLY A 106 -2.44 -6.54 4.24
N ALA A 107 -2.64 -5.26 3.90
CA ALA A 107 -1.76 -4.45 3.05
C ALA A 107 -1.61 -4.90 1.58
N ARG A 108 -2.41 -5.86 1.09
CA ARG A 108 -2.36 -6.26 -0.33
C ARG A 108 -3.11 -5.25 -1.19
N LEU A 109 -2.54 -5.02 -2.36
CA LEU A 109 -3.02 -4.08 -3.35
C LEU A 109 -3.42 -4.83 -4.63
N ALA A 110 -4.56 -4.46 -5.23
CA ALA A 110 -4.99 -5.03 -6.50
C ALA A 110 -5.80 -4.01 -7.30
N PHE A 111 -5.44 -3.80 -8.57
CA PHE A 111 -6.24 -2.99 -9.48
C PHE A 111 -7.40 -3.79 -10.05
N LEU A 112 -8.56 -3.16 -10.14
CA LEU A 112 -9.70 -3.65 -10.91
C LEU A 112 -9.58 -3.19 -12.39
N ALA A 113 -10.43 -3.76 -13.25
CA ALA A 113 -10.41 -3.45 -14.68
C ALA A 113 -10.75 -1.98 -14.98
N ASP A 114 -11.49 -1.31 -14.11
CA ASP A 114 -11.83 0.11 -14.17
C ASP A 114 -10.75 1.04 -13.61
N LYS A 115 -9.58 0.47 -13.28
CA LYS A 115 -8.42 1.15 -12.67
C LYS A 115 -8.65 1.67 -11.26
N THR A 116 -9.70 1.24 -10.57
CA THR A 116 -9.80 1.47 -9.13
C THR A 116 -8.91 0.48 -8.38
N LEU A 117 -8.39 0.91 -7.23
CA LEU A 117 -7.47 0.16 -6.40
C LEU A 117 -8.19 -0.44 -5.20
N LEU A 118 -8.10 -1.75 -5.04
CA LEU A 118 -8.48 -2.45 -3.81
C LEU A 118 -7.29 -2.49 -2.85
N ILE A 119 -7.55 -2.19 -1.59
CA ILE A 119 -6.59 -2.19 -0.49
C ILE A 119 -7.14 -3.08 0.62
N THR A 120 -6.46 -4.16 0.96
CA THR A 120 -6.86 -4.97 2.10
C THR A 120 -6.29 -4.37 3.38
N ASN A 121 -7.13 -4.17 4.39
CA ASN A 121 -6.70 -3.73 5.72
C ASN A 121 -7.13 -4.76 6.77
N GLY A 122 -6.18 -5.26 7.55
CA GLY A 122 -6.44 -6.24 8.59
C GLY A 122 -6.93 -5.59 9.89
N ASP A 123 -7.37 -6.44 10.81
CA ASP A 123 -8.01 -6.06 12.07
C ASP A 123 -7.02 -5.73 13.20
N GLY A 124 -5.71 -5.84 12.96
CA GLY A 124 -4.70 -5.61 14.00
C GLY A 124 -4.69 -6.65 15.12
N PHE A 125 -5.42 -7.77 14.98
CA PHE A 125 -5.60 -8.86 15.95
C PHE A 125 -6.43 -8.46 17.17
N ASP A 126 -6.04 -7.44 17.91
CA ASP A 126 -6.75 -7.01 19.13
C ASP A 126 -8.05 -6.26 18.81
N TYR A 127 -8.23 -5.77 17.58
CA TYR A 127 -9.40 -5.03 17.10
C TYR A 127 -10.34 -5.87 16.20
N ARG A 128 -10.25 -7.20 16.25
CA ARG A 128 -11.03 -8.10 15.37
C ARG A 128 -12.56 -7.94 15.52
N GLU A 129 -13.03 -7.51 16.67
CA GLU A 129 -14.46 -7.24 16.91
C GLU A 129 -14.95 -6.03 16.11
N GLU A 130 -14.03 -5.14 15.70
CA GLU A 130 -14.33 -3.96 14.87
C GLU A 130 -14.48 -4.29 13.37
N SER A 131 -14.20 -5.51 12.93
CA SER A 131 -14.23 -5.89 11.50
C SER A 131 -15.61 -5.79 10.85
N GLN A 132 -16.70 -5.66 11.63
CA GLN A 132 -18.06 -5.40 11.13
C GLN A 132 -18.52 -3.95 11.39
N ASN A 133 -17.65 -3.12 11.97
CA ASN A 133 -17.93 -1.72 12.23
C ASN A 133 -17.54 -0.88 11.01
N LEU A 134 -18.54 -0.39 10.26
CA LEU A 134 -18.33 0.43 9.06
C LEU A 134 -17.67 1.79 9.36
N GLY A 135 -17.64 2.24 10.60
CA GLY A 135 -16.95 3.46 11.04
C GLY A 135 -15.42 3.31 11.18
N THR A 136 -14.86 2.13 10.89
CA THR A 136 -13.42 1.85 10.93
C THR A 136 -12.96 1.14 9.67
N HIS A 137 -11.63 1.18 9.40
CA HIS A 137 -11.06 0.37 8.33
C HIS A 137 -10.56 -1.00 8.80
N TYR A 138 -10.77 -1.39 10.06
CA TYR A 138 -10.31 -2.70 10.56
C TYR A 138 -11.02 -3.87 9.88
N GLY A 139 -10.23 -4.84 9.40
CA GLY A 139 -10.75 -6.05 8.77
C GLY A 139 -11.51 -5.81 7.45
N THR A 140 -11.21 -4.73 6.73
CA THR A 140 -11.96 -4.31 5.54
C THR A 140 -11.16 -4.44 4.24
N ILE A 141 -11.87 -4.40 3.12
CA ILE A 141 -11.30 -4.16 1.81
C ILE A 141 -11.81 -2.79 1.34
N VAL A 142 -10.90 -1.84 1.20
CA VAL A 142 -11.21 -0.48 0.76
C VAL A 142 -11.00 -0.38 -0.75
N ARG A 143 -11.90 0.32 -1.44
CA ARG A 143 -11.77 0.65 -2.87
C ARG A 143 -11.63 2.15 -3.05
N VAL A 144 -10.57 2.58 -3.73
CA VAL A 144 -10.30 3.99 -4.07
C VAL A 144 -9.98 4.12 -5.55
N SER A 145 -10.12 5.33 -6.09
CA SER A 145 -9.59 5.67 -7.42
C SER A 145 -8.05 5.72 -7.39
N GLU A 146 -7.42 5.80 -8.55
CA GLU A 146 -5.95 5.87 -8.70
C GLU A 146 -5.32 7.07 -7.97
N ASP A 147 -6.08 8.11 -7.66
CA ASP A 147 -5.68 9.30 -6.92
C ASP A 147 -6.20 9.34 -5.46
N GLY A 148 -6.77 8.24 -4.99
CA GLY A 148 -7.23 8.08 -3.59
C GLY A 148 -8.63 8.61 -3.29
N LYS A 149 -9.40 9.05 -4.30
CA LYS A 149 -10.80 9.46 -4.09
C LYS A 149 -11.71 8.26 -3.93
N VAL A 150 -12.80 8.46 -3.21
CA VAL A 150 -13.83 7.44 -3.05
C VAL A 150 -14.67 7.37 -4.34
N PRO A 151 -14.75 6.21 -5.03
CA PRO A 151 -15.62 6.02 -6.19
C PRO A 151 -17.09 6.20 -5.83
N SER A 152 -17.85 6.89 -6.71
CA SER A 152 -19.26 7.20 -6.45
C SER A 152 -20.21 5.99 -6.44
N ASP A 153 -19.72 4.85 -6.87
CA ASP A 153 -20.43 3.56 -6.90
C ASP A 153 -19.95 2.59 -5.80
N ASN A 154 -19.15 3.07 -4.82
CA ASN A 154 -18.79 2.26 -3.67
C ASN A 154 -20.05 1.90 -2.85
N PRO A 155 -20.11 0.69 -2.25
CA PRO A 155 -21.16 0.36 -1.29
C PRO A 155 -21.03 1.27 -0.04
N PHE A 156 -22.15 1.43 0.67
CA PHE A 156 -22.22 2.13 1.96
C PHE A 156 -21.98 3.65 1.93
N LEU A 157 -21.84 4.31 0.78
CA LEU A 157 -21.63 5.77 0.69
C LEU A 157 -22.72 6.62 1.39
N ASN A 158 -23.93 6.08 1.53
CA ASN A 158 -25.06 6.76 2.17
C ASN A 158 -25.32 6.25 3.59
N ASP A 159 -24.43 5.40 4.12
CA ASP A 159 -24.54 4.93 5.49
C ASP A 159 -23.92 5.96 6.44
N ALA A 160 -24.70 6.43 7.41
CA ALA A 160 -24.27 7.46 8.37
C ALA A 160 -23.17 6.97 9.35
N SER A 161 -22.85 5.67 9.32
CA SER A 161 -21.78 5.06 10.13
C SER A 161 -20.44 4.99 9.42
N VAL A 162 -20.38 5.42 8.15
CA VAL A 162 -19.16 5.39 7.29
C VAL A 162 -18.49 6.75 7.20
#